data_1f9a5b6e6dbff72ee534c05e9bb863b0
#
_entry.id   1f9a5b6e6dbff72ee534c05e9bb863b0
#
_cell.length_a   1.000
_cell.length_b   1.000
_cell.length_c   1.000
_cell.angle_alpha   90.00
_cell.angle_beta   90.00
_cell.angle_gamma   90.00
#
_symmetry.space_group_name_H-M   'P 1'
#
loop_
_entity.id
_entity.type
_entity.pdbx_description
1 polymer ?
#
loop_
_entity_poly.entity_id
_entity_poly.type
_entity_poly.pdbx_seq_one_letter_code
_entity_poly.pdbx_strand_id
1 'polypeptide(L)' 'MTQMEVAYRYITAPGEAELRALDGVREVYGVRRITFDQKDKMVRVEYDASRMKEPVIAGLLRRAGLDVGEKLILA' A
#
# COMPACT_ATOMS: atom_id res chain seq x y z
N MET A 1 6.46 -12.65 15.16
CA MET A 1 6.34 -11.82 13.92
C MET A 1 4.91 -11.94 13.42
N THR A 2 4.22 -10.81 13.28
CA THR A 2 2.82 -10.79 12.89
C THR A 2 2.68 -10.16 11.51
N GLN A 3 2.40 -11.00 10.51
CA GLN A 3 2.17 -10.51 9.16
C GLN A 3 0.70 -10.20 8.98
N MET A 4 0.41 -9.00 8.51
CA MET A 4 -0.94 -8.54 8.25
C MET A 4 -1.04 -8.05 6.81
N GLU A 5 -2.27 -7.95 6.34
CA GLU A 5 -2.56 -7.48 5.00
C GLU A 5 -3.64 -6.42 5.06
N VAL A 6 -3.44 -5.36 4.29
CA VAL A 6 -4.43 -4.30 4.17
C VAL A 6 -4.61 -3.96 2.70
N ALA A 7 -5.82 -3.60 2.31
CA ALA A 7 -6.10 -3.16 0.96
C ALA A 7 -6.80 -1.81 0.98
N TYR A 8 -6.53 -1.03 -0.05
CA TYR A 8 -7.19 0.27 -0.26
C TYR A 8 -7.65 0.39 -1.70
N ARG A 9 -8.73 1.11 -1.90
CA ARG A 9 -9.10 1.55 -3.24
C ARG A 9 -8.35 2.83 -3.55
N TYR A 10 -7.95 2.98 -4.80
CA TYR A 10 -7.40 4.25 -5.27
C TYR A 10 -8.27 4.77 -6.41
N ILE A 11 -8.29 6.09 -6.56
CA ILE A 11 -9.18 6.73 -7.53
C ILE A 11 -8.49 6.84 -8.88
N THR A 12 -7.26 7.34 -8.86
CA THR A 12 -6.47 7.57 -10.06
C THR A 12 -5.38 6.52 -10.19
N ALA A 13 -5.31 5.83 -11.32
CA ALA A 13 -4.26 4.87 -11.56
C ALA A 13 -2.90 5.55 -11.46
N PRO A 14 -1.93 4.95 -10.75
CA PRO A 14 -0.61 5.55 -10.60
C PRO A 14 0.11 5.61 -11.94
N GLY A 15 0.74 6.75 -12.20
CA GLY A 15 1.60 6.90 -13.35
C GLY A 15 2.99 6.36 -13.09
N GLU A 16 3.89 6.55 -14.05
CA GLU A 16 5.26 6.02 -13.94
C GLU A 16 6.00 6.58 -12.73
N ALA A 17 5.86 7.88 -12.47
CA ALA A 17 6.54 8.52 -11.35
C ALA A 17 6.05 7.95 -10.01
N GLU A 18 4.75 7.75 -9.89
CA GLU A 18 4.16 7.18 -8.67
C GLU A 18 4.57 5.72 -8.48
N LEU A 19 4.65 4.95 -9.55
CA LEU A 19 5.11 3.57 -9.47
C LEU A 19 6.57 3.47 -9.02
N ARG A 20 7.42 4.39 -9.47
CA ARG A 20 8.80 4.45 -9.00
C ARG A 20 8.89 4.79 -7.53
N ALA A 21 8.07 5.75 -7.08
CA ALA A 21 8.03 6.11 -5.67
C ALA A 21 7.54 4.94 -4.81
N LEU A 22 6.58 4.17 -5.32
CA LEU A 22 6.07 2.99 -4.63
C LEU A 22 7.13 1.88 -4.54
N ASP A 23 8.02 1.77 -5.50
CA ASP A 23 9.15 0.85 -5.38
C ASP A 23 10.02 1.19 -4.17
N GLY A 24 10.18 2.47 -3.87
CA GLY A 24 10.87 2.89 -2.65
C GLY A 24 10.14 2.49 -1.38
N VAL A 25 8.82 2.52 -1.42
CA VAL A 25 8.01 2.07 -0.28
C VAL A 25 8.23 0.59 0.01
N ARG A 26 8.45 -0.22 -1.01
CA ARG A 26 8.73 -1.65 -0.83
C ARG A 26 9.99 -1.92 -0.04
N GLU A 27 10.91 -0.97 -0.03
CA GLU A 27 12.17 -1.08 0.71
C GLU A 27 12.05 -0.61 2.15
N VAL A 28 10.92 -0.03 2.54
CA VAL A 28 10.70 0.39 3.92
C VAL A 28 10.63 -0.84 4.82
N TYR A 29 11.38 -0.79 5.92
CA TYR A 29 11.43 -1.90 6.86
C TYR A 29 10.05 -2.17 7.46
N GLY A 30 9.58 -3.39 7.30
CA GLY A 30 8.24 -3.79 7.73
C GLY A 30 7.28 -4.02 6.58
N VAL A 31 7.54 -3.43 5.41
CA VAL A 31 6.73 -3.71 4.22
C VAL A 31 7.24 -4.98 3.56
N ARG A 32 6.33 -5.93 3.32
CA ARG A 32 6.70 -7.23 2.74
C ARG A 32 6.38 -7.31 1.26
N ARG A 33 5.19 -6.83 0.86
CA ARG A 33 4.76 -6.92 -0.52
C ARG A 33 3.72 -5.86 -0.81
N ILE A 34 3.77 -5.32 -2.01
CA ILE A 34 2.75 -4.42 -2.54
C ILE A 34 2.25 -5.03 -3.85
N THR A 35 0.95 -5.23 -3.94
CA THR A 35 0.32 -5.83 -5.12
C THR A 35 -0.80 -4.90 -5.60
N PHE A 36 -0.86 -4.66 -6.91
CA PHE A 36 -1.91 -3.86 -7.52
C PHE A 36 -2.91 -4.74 -8.23
N ASP A 37 -4.18 -4.44 -8.04
CA ASP A 37 -5.26 -4.99 -8.85
C ASP A 37 -5.83 -3.85 -9.68
N GLN A 38 -5.37 -3.73 -10.91
CA GLN A 38 -5.75 -2.63 -11.78
C GLN A 38 -7.22 -2.71 -12.19
N LYS A 39 -7.75 -3.91 -12.27
CA LYS A 39 -9.15 -4.09 -12.65
C LYS A 39 -10.11 -3.49 -11.61
N ASP A 40 -9.84 -3.76 -10.34
CA ASP A 40 -10.69 -3.27 -9.25
C ASP A 40 -10.15 -2.00 -8.61
N LYS A 41 -9.05 -1.47 -9.12
CA LYS A 41 -8.38 -0.28 -8.59
C LYS A 41 -8.09 -0.42 -7.10
N MET A 42 -7.46 -1.53 -6.76
CA MET A 42 -7.05 -1.83 -5.39
C MET A 42 -5.54 -1.94 -5.28
N VAL A 43 -5.03 -1.51 -4.15
CA VAL A 43 -3.65 -1.79 -3.77
C VAL A 43 -3.68 -2.61 -2.48
N ARG A 44 -2.91 -3.67 -2.46
CA ARG A 44 -2.82 -4.58 -1.31
C ARG A 44 -1.40 -4.55 -0.78
N VAL A 45 -1.25 -4.36 0.52
CA VAL A 45 0.05 -4.31 1.17
C VAL A 45 0.12 -5.37 2.25
N GLU A 46 1.13 -6.22 2.17
CA GLU A 46 1.47 -7.15 3.24
C GLU A 46 2.59 -6.52 4.06
N TYR A 47 2.42 -6.49 5.36
CA TYR A 47 3.37 -5.83 6.25
C TYR A 47 3.49 -6.55 7.59
N ASP A 48 4.57 -6.24 8.29
CA ASP A 48 4.82 -6.79 9.62
C ASP A 48 4.22 -5.84 10.66
N ALA A 49 3.11 -6.27 11.27
CA ALA A 49 2.39 -5.44 12.24
C ALA A 49 3.16 -5.19 13.51
N SER A 50 4.21 -5.97 13.79
CA SER A 50 5.10 -5.71 14.92
C SER A 50 6.06 -4.55 14.65
N ARG A 51 6.21 -4.15 13.39
CA ARG A 51 7.14 -3.10 12.97
C ARG A 51 6.44 -1.79 12.64
N MET A 52 5.22 -1.87 12.13
CA MET A 52 4.47 -0.68 11.73
C MET A 52 2.98 -0.95 11.82
N LYS A 53 2.23 0.12 11.97
CA LYS A 53 0.78 0.05 12.06
C LYS A 53 0.14 0.47 10.74
N GLU A 54 -1.11 0.08 10.55
CA GLU A 54 -1.84 0.34 9.32
C GLU A 54 -1.86 1.82 8.89
N PRO A 55 -2.06 2.80 9.79
CA PRO A 55 -2.04 4.21 9.37
C PRO A 55 -0.72 4.65 8.75
N VAL A 56 0.39 4.04 9.15
CA VAL A 56 1.70 4.30 8.55
C VAL A 56 1.72 3.83 7.10
N ILE A 57 1.11 2.69 6.83
CA ILE A 57 1.03 2.16 5.46
C ILE A 57 0.29 3.16 4.55
N ALA A 58 -0.88 3.62 4.98
CA ALA A 58 -1.64 4.60 4.20
C ALA A 58 -0.83 5.87 3.95
N GLY A 59 -0.12 6.35 4.97
CA GLY A 59 0.73 7.53 4.84
C GLY A 59 1.85 7.34 3.83
N LEU A 60 2.50 6.18 3.83
CA LEU A 60 3.55 5.87 2.87
C LEU A 60 3.02 5.86 1.44
N LEU A 61 1.86 5.26 1.22
CA LEU A 61 1.25 5.23 -0.11
C LEU A 61 0.89 6.63 -0.60
N ARG A 62 0.33 7.47 0.27
CA ARG A 62 -0.03 8.84 -0.09
C ARG A 62 1.21 9.68 -0.40
N ARG A 63 2.28 9.51 0.34
CA ARG A 63 3.54 10.22 0.08
C ARG A 63 4.15 9.83 -1.25
N ALA A 64 3.92 8.60 -1.68
CA ALA A 64 4.39 8.14 -2.98
C ALA A 64 3.53 8.69 -4.13
N GLY A 65 2.43 9.35 -3.82
CA GLY A 65 1.55 9.95 -4.82
C GLY A 65 0.33 9.12 -5.17
N LEU A 66 0.13 8.00 -4.48
CA LEU A 66 -1.06 7.17 -4.72
C LEU A 66 -2.26 7.78 -4.02
N ASP A 67 -3.33 7.98 -4.77
CA ASP A 67 -4.57 8.56 -4.25
C ASP A 67 -5.36 7.49 -3.52
N VAL A 68 -4.93 7.18 -2.30
CA VAL A 68 -5.53 6.14 -1.47
C VAL A 68 -6.86 6.64 -0.91
N GLY A 69 -7.90 5.91 -1.20
CA GLY A 69 -9.24 6.22 -0.71
C GLY A 69 -9.66 5.26 0.39
N GLU A 70 -10.74 4.53 0.13
CA GLU A 70 -11.36 3.67 1.11
C GLU A 70 -10.48 2.48 1.50
N LYS A 71 -10.36 2.24 2.80
CA LYS A 71 -9.75 1.03 3.31
C LYS A 71 -10.72 -0.13 3.16
N LEU A 72 -10.25 -1.24 2.61
CA LEU A 72 -11.06 -2.43 2.42
C LEU A 72 -10.76 -3.45 3.52
N ILE A 73 -11.82 -4.08 4.00
CA ILE A 73 -11.67 -5.16 4.97
C ILE A 73 -11.48 -6.46 4.20
N LEU A 74 -10.37 -7.15 4.48
CA LEU A 74 -10.08 -8.44 3.87
C LEU A 74 -10.55 -9.53 4.81
N ALA A 75 -11.43 -10.35 4.33
CA ALA A 75 -11.97 -11.45 5.12
C ALA A 75 -10.99 -12.62 5.18
#